data_4d741eff2795728a6dd9dc5f69ef3828
#
_entry.id   4d741eff2795728a6dd9dc5f69ef3828
#
_cell.length_a   1.000
_cell.length_b   1.000
_cell.length_c   1.000
_cell.angle_alpha   90.00
_cell.angle_beta   90.00
_cell.angle_gamma   90.00
#
_symmetry.space_group_name_H-M   'P 1'
#
loop_
_entity.id
_entity.type
_entity.pdbx_description
1 polymer ?
#
loop_
_entity_poly.entity_id
_entity_poly.type
_entity_poly.pdbx_seq_one_letter_code
_entity_poly.pdbx_strand_id
1 'polypeptide(L)'
;MSYRIKVPAKTLPVDEAHMLSWLDHTVHSSQGYLRPVLISLGVVILTAAVVGGVFYVDHQAAQKAQDLEREAMRILTVPSASDPQKADQALKEAIAKYRQIVDQYPRTSTAPLALYHLGNTLVQANDQSGAIEAYQRFLASYSSNPSMAGLVQQRLAYLYLLKGDRDQAVKAFTGILETPGTLNRDQALFELARMEESQSRPEAALARYQELIKTYPNSPFTSEATIRTKIMDVMKLQDSTPTSTSTAPTGAPVQKTPSAPPSSTDKKNP
;
A
#
# COMPACT_ATOMS: atom_id res chain seq x y z
N MET A 1 35.66 -58.62 84.50
CA MET A 1 35.98 -57.36 83.77
C MET A 1 34.67 -56.83 83.26
N SER A 2 34.18 -55.75 83.89
CA SER A 2 32.87 -55.16 83.57
C SER A 2 33.11 -53.97 82.66
N TYR A 3 32.63 -54.05 81.40
CA TYR A 3 32.74 -52.98 80.43
C TYR A 3 31.52 -52.08 80.58
N ARG A 4 31.69 -50.82 81.05
CA ARG A 4 30.66 -49.77 81.05
C ARG A 4 30.73 -48.98 79.77
N ILE A 5 29.71 -49.14 78.94
CA ILE A 5 29.49 -48.30 77.79
C ILE A 5 28.90 -46.98 78.30
N LYS A 6 29.64 -45.88 78.17
CA LYS A 6 29.15 -44.54 78.39
C LYS A 6 28.41 -44.11 77.09
N VAL A 7 27.11 -44.01 77.13
CA VAL A 7 26.32 -43.37 76.11
C VAL A 7 26.35 -41.85 76.40
N PRO A 8 26.80 -41.02 75.47
CA PRO A 8 26.70 -39.57 75.64
C PRO A 8 25.25 -39.15 75.43
N ALA A 9 24.59 -38.65 76.46
CA ALA A 9 23.33 -37.90 76.30
C ALA A 9 23.61 -36.57 75.63
N LYS A 10 23.29 -36.49 74.37
CA LYS A 10 23.28 -35.24 73.69
C LYS A 10 21.86 -34.97 73.16
N THR A 11 20.99 -34.62 74.05
CA THR A 11 19.77 -33.88 73.72
C THR A 11 20.11 -32.41 73.87
N LEU A 12 20.29 -31.75 72.78
CA LEU A 12 20.26 -30.29 72.74
C LEU A 12 18.83 -29.92 73.17
N PRO A 13 18.62 -29.08 74.16
CA PRO A 13 17.31 -28.52 74.39
C PRO A 13 16.98 -27.68 73.17
N VAL A 14 15.97 -28.07 72.42
CA VAL A 14 15.33 -27.19 71.48
C VAL A 14 14.69 -26.12 72.34
N ASP A 15 15.33 -24.94 72.36
CA ASP A 15 14.83 -23.80 73.11
C ASP A 15 13.61 -23.28 72.43
N GLU A 16 12.44 -23.83 72.78
CA GLU A 16 11.13 -23.40 72.20
C GLU A 16 10.91 -21.88 72.35
N ALA A 17 11.48 -21.34 73.46
CA ALA A 17 11.45 -19.88 73.70
C ALA A 17 12.25 -19.12 72.63
N HIS A 18 13.36 -19.69 72.10
CA HIS A 18 14.19 -19.07 71.09
C HIS A 18 13.55 -19.14 69.70
N MET A 19 12.85 -20.26 69.43
CA MET A 19 12.06 -20.37 68.17
C MET A 19 10.84 -19.46 68.18
N LEU A 20 10.14 -19.34 69.28
CA LEU A 20 9.00 -18.45 69.42
C LEU A 20 9.41 -16.97 69.34
N SER A 21 10.56 -16.60 69.99
CA SER A 21 11.09 -15.25 69.90
C SER A 21 11.57 -14.86 68.48
N TRP A 22 12.15 -15.82 67.75
CA TRP A 22 12.54 -15.61 66.34
C TRP A 22 11.31 -15.45 65.43
N LEU A 23 10.27 -16.26 65.64
CA LEU A 23 9.00 -16.15 64.95
C LEU A 23 8.33 -14.81 65.25
N ASP A 24 8.29 -14.40 66.53
CA ASP A 24 7.67 -13.13 66.94
C ASP A 24 8.43 -11.92 66.40
N HIS A 25 9.78 -11.98 66.40
CA HIS A 25 10.63 -10.95 65.79
C HIS A 25 10.47 -10.88 64.25
N THR A 26 10.30 -12.02 63.60
CA THR A 26 10.09 -12.07 62.15
C THR A 26 8.73 -11.55 61.77
N VAL A 27 7.70 -11.88 62.54
CA VAL A 27 6.31 -11.40 62.33
C VAL A 27 6.20 -9.90 62.62
N HIS A 28 6.78 -9.40 63.71
CA HIS A 28 6.75 -7.96 64.02
C HIS A 28 7.61 -7.13 63.07
N SER A 29 8.77 -7.60 62.65
CA SER A 29 9.60 -6.95 61.64
C SER A 29 8.94 -6.91 60.25
N SER A 30 8.13 -7.92 59.92
CA SER A 30 7.43 -7.98 58.60
C SER A 30 6.18 -7.09 58.53
N GLN A 31 5.58 -6.71 59.70
CA GLN A 31 4.38 -5.87 59.70
C GLN A 31 4.60 -4.50 59.06
N GLY A 32 5.82 -3.93 59.12
CA GLY A 32 6.18 -2.69 58.46
C GLY A 32 6.18 -2.78 56.93
N TYR A 33 6.48 -3.96 56.39
CA TYR A 33 6.57 -4.24 54.96
C TYR A 33 5.32 -4.88 54.37
N LEU A 34 4.42 -5.42 55.17
CA LEU A 34 3.18 -6.07 54.70
C LEU A 34 2.28 -5.11 53.97
N ARG A 35 2.13 -3.87 54.42
CA ARG A 35 1.30 -2.85 53.72
C ARG A 35 1.84 -2.48 52.36
N PRO A 36 3.12 -2.09 52.16
CA PRO A 36 3.63 -1.79 50.83
C PRO A 36 3.65 -3.02 49.90
N VAL A 37 3.88 -4.26 50.45
CA VAL A 37 3.81 -5.49 49.66
C VAL A 37 2.38 -5.77 49.19
N LEU A 38 1.38 -5.60 50.05
CA LEU A 38 -0.03 -5.78 49.65
C LEU A 38 -0.49 -4.72 48.65
N ILE A 39 -0.02 -3.47 48.80
CA ILE A 39 -0.30 -2.39 47.83
C ILE A 39 0.35 -2.72 46.47
N SER A 40 1.63 -3.14 46.46
CA SER A 40 2.32 -3.50 45.22
C SER A 40 1.69 -4.69 44.53
N LEU A 41 1.28 -5.73 45.29
CA LEU A 41 0.55 -6.88 44.78
C LEU A 41 -0.81 -6.47 44.19
N GLY A 42 -1.54 -5.57 44.88
CA GLY A 42 -2.81 -5.02 44.38
C GLY A 42 -2.64 -4.25 43.07
N VAL A 43 -1.58 -3.44 42.97
CA VAL A 43 -1.24 -2.73 41.73
C VAL A 43 -0.91 -3.73 40.59
N VAL A 44 -0.13 -4.77 40.87
CA VAL A 44 0.21 -5.80 39.87
C VAL A 44 -1.04 -6.52 39.38
N ILE A 45 -1.93 -6.92 40.32
CA ILE A 45 -3.19 -7.60 39.96
C ILE A 45 -4.08 -6.66 39.11
N LEU A 46 -4.19 -5.39 39.51
CA LEU A 46 -4.99 -4.41 38.78
C LEU A 46 -4.43 -4.18 37.36
N THR A 47 -3.11 -4.01 37.22
CA THR A 47 -2.47 -3.85 35.90
C THR A 47 -2.63 -5.11 35.05
N ALA A 48 -2.49 -6.29 35.62
CA ALA A 48 -2.73 -7.55 34.93
C ALA A 48 -4.19 -7.70 34.46
N ALA A 49 -5.16 -7.29 35.29
CA ALA A 49 -6.58 -7.30 34.94
C ALA A 49 -6.89 -6.31 33.79
N VAL A 50 -6.33 -5.09 33.83
CA VAL A 50 -6.50 -4.10 32.76
C VAL A 50 -5.87 -4.62 31.46
N VAL A 51 -4.62 -5.08 31.50
CA VAL A 51 -3.93 -5.62 30.31
C VAL A 51 -4.68 -6.83 29.73
N GLY A 52 -5.09 -7.77 30.61
CA GLY A 52 -5.87 -8.92 30.19
C GLY A 52 -7.23 -8.55 29.59
N GLY A 53 -7.91 -7.55 30.17
CA GLY A 53 -9.16 -7.04 29.65
C GLY A 53 -9.01 -6.39 28.27
N VAL A 54 -8.00 -5.55 28.08
CA VAL A 54 -7.68 -4.94 26.77
C VAL A 54 -7.38 -6.03 25.74
N PHE A 55 -6.52 -6.98 26.08
CA PHE A 55 -6.17 -8.10 25.19
C PHE A 55 -7.40 -8.94 24.80
N TYR A 56 -8.31 -9.19 25.74
CA TYR A 56 -9.55 -9.91 25.47
C TYR A 56 -10.47 -9.16 24.51
N VAL A 57 -10.64 -7.84 24.72
CA VAL A 57 -11.45 -6.99 23.83
C VAL A 57 -10.84 -6.91 22.43
N ASP A 58 -9.52 -6.72 22.34
CA ASP A 58 -8.81 -6.66 21.06
C ASP A 58 -8.90 -8.00 20.30
N HIS A 59 -8.80 -9.12 21.01
CA HIS A 59 -8.96 -10.45 20.42
C HIS A 59 -10.38 -10.68 19.87
N GLN A 60 -11.41 -10.30 20.62
CA GLN A 60 -12.80 -10.35 20.12
C GLN A 60 -13.03 -9.43 18.93
N ALA A 61 -12.47 -8.22 18.96
CA ALA A 61 -12.54 -7.27 17.85
C ALA A 61 -11.89 -7.85 16.58
N ALA A 62 -10.71 -8.48 16.73
CA ALA A 62 -10.02 -9.13 15.62
C ALA A 62 -10.83 -10.28 15.00
N GLN A 63 -11.45 -11.12 15.82
CA GLN A 63 -12.31 -12.20 15.34
C GLN A 63 -13.52 -11.66 14.55
N LYS A 64 -14.24 -10.67 15.10
CA LYS A 64 -15.36 -10.05 14.42
C LYS A 64 -14.97 -9.38 13.11
N ALA A 65 -13.84 -8.69 13.06
CA ALA A 65 -13.32 -8.09 11.85
C ALA A 65 -13.02 -9.13 10.77
N GLN A 66 -12.40 -10.26 11.13
CA GLN A 66 -12.14 -11.37 10.21
C GLN A 66 -13.42 -12.05 9.72
N ASP A 67 -14.44 -12.20 10.57
CA ASP A 67 -15.72 -12.77 10.17
C ASP A 67 -16.42 -11.88 9.13
N LEU A 68 -16.43 -10.56 9.38
CA LEU A 68 -16.98 -9.57 8.43
C LEU A 68 -16.21 -9.57 7.11
N GLU A 69 -14.88 -9.67 7.13
CA GLU A 69 -14.07 -9.75 5.93
C GLU A 69 -14.38 -11.01 5.12
N ARG A 70 -14.42 -12.18 5.77
CA ARG A 70 -14.79 -13.45 5.12
C ARG A 70 -16.18 -13.38 4.51
N GLU A 71 -17.13 -12.77 5.20
CA GLU A 71 -18.50 -12.59 4.69
C GLU A 71 -18.51 -11.66 3.48
N ALA A 72 -17.83 -10.52 3.53
CA ALA A 72 -17.70 -9.59 2.40
C ALA A 72 -17.06 -10.26 1.17
N MET A 73 -15.97 -11.01 1.37
CA MET A 73 -15.33 -11.75 0.31
C MET A 73 -16.26 -12.83 -0.29
N ARG A 74 -17.00 -13.55 0.57
CA ARG A 74 -17.98 -14.56 0.12
C ARG A 74 -19.07 -13.94 -0.75
N ILE A 75 -19.60 -12.79 -0.34
CA ILE A 75 -20.63 -12.06 -1.10
C ILE A 75 -20.12 -11.70 -2.51
N LEU A 76 -18.88 -11.23 -2.62
CA LEU A 76 -18.26 -10.86 -3.90
C LEU A 76 -17.90 -12.08 -4.77
N THR A 77 -17.66 -13.25 -4.16
CA THR A 77 -17.24 -14.47 -4.89
C THR A 77 -18.43 -15.26 -5.45
N VAL A 78 -19.64 -15.08 -4.91
CA VAL A 78 -20.83 -15.74 -5.44
C VAL A 78 -21.13 -15.17 -6.83
N PRO A 79 -21.17 -15.98 -7.90
CA PRO A 79 -21.33 -15.48 -9.25
C PRO A 79 -22.70 -14.80 -9.40
N SER A 80 -22.71 -13.48 -9.41
CA SER A 80 -23.89 -12.68 -9.81
C SER A 80 -23.84 -12.37 -11.31
N ALA A 81 -23.00 -13.12 -12.06
CA ALA A 81 -22.72 -12.86 -13.47
C ALA A 81 -23.94 -12.87 -14.39
N SER A 82 -25.04 -13.47 -13.95
CA SER A 82 -26.29 -13.57 -14.75
C SER A 82 -27.33 -12.51 -14.38
N ASP A 83 -27.12 -11.75 -13.30
CA ASP A 83 -28.12 -10.79 -12.81
C ASP A 83 -27.42 -9.51 -12.31
N PRO A 84 -27.45 -8.43 -13.11
CA PRO A 84 -26.80 -7.16 -12.76
C PRO A 84 -27.32 -6.55 -11.44
N GLN A 85 -28.61 -6.72 -11.13
CA GLN A 85 -29.17 -6.17 -9.89
C GLN A 85 -28.62 -6.88 -8.66
N LYS A 86 -28.42 -8.21 -8.73
CA LYS A 86 -27.76 -8.96 -7.66
C LYS A 86 -26.29 -8.61 -7.52
N ALA A 87 -25.60 -8.34 -8.64
CA ALA A 87 -24.23 -7.87 -8.60
C ALA A 87 -24.09 -6.52 -7.88
N ASP A 88 -24.94 -5.55 -8.20
CA ASP A 88 -24.97 -4.25 -7.53
C ASP A 88 -25.30 -4.37 -6.03
N GLN A 89 -26.25 -5.25 -5.69
CA GLN A 89 -26.57 -5.50 -4.29
C GLN A 89 -25.39 -6.13 -3.54
N ALA A 90 -24.72 -7.11 -4.13
CA ALA A 90 -23.54 -7.74 -3.56
C ALA A 90 -22.41 -6.72 -3.31
N LEU A 91 -22.17 -5.80 -4.25
CA LEU A 91 -21.20 -4.72 -4.06
C LEU A 91 -21.57 -3.81 -2.87
N LYS A 92 -22.84 -3.39 -2.77
CA LYS A 92 -23.34 -2.56 -1.66
C LYS A 92 -23.19 -3.26 -0.30
N GLU A 93 -23.53 -4.54 -0.23
CA GLU A 93 -23.41 -5.33 1.00
C GLU A 93 -21.93 -5.50 1.40
N ALA A 94 -21.04 -5.83 0.45
CA ALA A 94 -19.63 -5.95 0.72
C ALA A 94 -19.01 -4.61 1.17
N ILE A 95 -19.35 -3.49 0.53
CA ILE A 95 -18.94 -2.14 0.94
C ILE A 95 -19.37 -1.86 2.38
N ALA A 96 -20.61 -2.20 2.75
CA ALA A 96 -21.12 -2.00 4.11
C ALA A 96 -20.30 -2.81 5.14
N LYS A 97 -19.95 -4.08 4.83
CA LYS A 97 -19.12 -4.92 5.69
C LYS A 97 -17.71 -4.36 5.84
N TYR A 98 -17.06 -3.96 4.74
CA TYR A 98 -15.73 -3.34 4.81
C TYR A 98 -15.75 -2.02 5.59
N ARG A 99 -16.76 -1.15 5.39
CA ARG A 99 -16.93 0.07 6.20
C ARG A 99 -17.10 -0.27 7.68
N GLN A 100 -17.89 -1.27 8.01
CA GLN A 100 -18.03 -1.72 9.40
C GLN A 100 -16.69 -2.12 10.03
N ILE A 101 -15.84 -2.83 9.30
CA ILE A 101 -14.51 -3.21 9.80
C ILE A 101 -13.68 -1.96 10.08
N VAL A 102 -13.55 -1.05 9.13
CA VAL A 102 -12.65 0.11 9.24
C VAL A 102 -13.13 1.16 10.23
N ASP A 103 -14.43 1.20 10.53
CA ASP A 103 -15.01 2.16 11.47
C ASP A 103 -15.09 1.61 12.90
N GLN A 104 -15.47 0.34 13.06
CA GLN A 104 -15.66 -0.27 14.37
C GLN A 104 -14.42 -1.00 14.90
N TYR A 105 -13.55 -1.49 14.01
CA TYR A 105 -12.38 -2.30 14.36
C TYR A 105 -11.06 -1.77 13.76
N PRO A 106 -10.78 -0.44 13.82
CA PRO A 106 -9.64 0.17 13.11
C PRO A 106 -8.27 -0.29 13.62
N ARG A 107 -8.19 -0.84 14.85
CA ARG A 107 -6.94 -1.32 15.46
C ARG A 107 -6.61 -2.77 15.13
N THR A 108 -7.49 -3.48 14.43
CA THR A 108 -7.26 -4.88 14.07
C THR A 108 -6.32 -4.99 12.87
N SER A 109 -5.62 -6.12 12.78
CA SER A 109 -4.76 -6.43 11.63
C SER A 109 -5.55 -6.58 10.33
N THR A 110 -6.85 -6.77 10.39
CA THR A 110 -7.77 -6.87 9.25
C THR A 110 -8.10 -5.49 8.66
N ALA A 111 -8.09 -4.42 9.47
CA ALA A 111 -8.53 -3.09 9.02
C ALA A 111 -7.75 -2.51 7.82
N PRO A 112 -6.41 -2.64 7.72
CA PRO A 112 -5.68 -2.20 6.53
C PRO A 112 -6.14 -2.91 5.26
N LEU A 113 -6.29 -4.23 5.31
CA LEU A 113 -6.74 -5.03 4.18
C LEU A 113 -8.19 -4.70 3.82
N ALA A 114 -9.04 -4.50 4.82
CA ALA A 114 -10.43 -4.08 4.61
C ALA A 114 -10.53 -2.71 3.91
N LEU A 115 -9.67 -1.73 4.25
CA LEU A 115 -9.60 -0.45 3.52
C LEU A 115 -9.18 -0.62 2.07
N TYR A 116 -8.20 -1.47 1.80
CA TYR A 116 -7.79 -1.78 0.44
C TYR A 116 -8.93 -2.44 -0.36
N HIS A 117 -9.60 -3.42 0.22
CA HIS A 117 -10.74 -4.08 -0.42
C HIS A 117 -11.94 -3.14 -0.57
N LEU A 118 -12.19 -2.26 0.43
CA LEU A 118 -13.22 -1.21 0.33
C LEU A 118 -12.96 -0.32 -0.90
N GLY A 119 -11.73 0.19 -1.06
CA GLY A 119 -11.36 0.99 -2.22
C GLY A 119 -11.59 0.25 -3.53
N ASN A 120 -11.14 -1.01 -3.65
CA ASN A 120 -11.35 -1.82 -4.84
C ASN A 120 -12.84 -2.08 -5.14
N THR A 121 -13.64 -2.36 -4.11
CA THR A 121 -15.07 -2.63 -4.26
C THR A 121 -15.84 -1.36 -4.65
N LEU A 122 -15.44 -0.19 -4.12
CA LEU A 122 -15.97 1.11 -4.52
C LEU A 122 -15.66 1.45 -5.98
N VAL A 123 -14.45 1.10 -6.46
CA VAL A 123 -14.12 1.21 -7.90
C VAL A 123 -15.07 0.35 -8.74
N GLN A 124 -15.31 -0.90 -8.34
CA GLN A 124 -16.23 -1.79 -9.04
C GLN A 124 -17.67 -1.27 -9.03
N ALA A 125 -18.08 -0.61 -7.94
CA ALA A 125 -19.37 0.05 -7.81
C ALA A 125 -19.44 1.42 -8.52
N ASN A 126 -18.37 1.81 -9.27
CA ASN A 126 -18.21 3.10 -9.95
C ASN A 126 -18.23 4.32 -9.01
N ASP A 127 -17.98 4.12 -7.71
CA ASP A 127 -17.79 5.19 -6.72
C ASP A 127 -16.31 5.54 -6.60
N GLN A 128 -15.81 6.28 -7.59
CA GLN A 128 -14.41 6.71 -7.64
C GLN A 128 -14.04 7.62 -6.48
N SER A 129 -14.95 8.46 -6.02
CA SER A 129 -14.69 9.41 -4.93
C SER A 129 -14.55 8.68 -3.60
N GLY A 130 -15.44 7.76 -3.31
CA GLY A 130 -15.33 6.90 -2.12
C GLY A 130 -14.09 6.01 -2.15
N ALA A 131 -13.69 5.52 -3.33
CA ALA A 131 -12.47 4.72 -3.47
C ALA A 131 -11.21 5.55 -3.17
N ILE A 132 -11.14 6.80 -3.65
CA ILE A 132 -10.04 7.73 -3.34
C ILE A 132 -9.97 7.96 -1.83
N GLU A 133 -11.09 8.23 -1.19
CA GLU A 133 -11.16 8.44 0.27
C GLU A 133 -10.65 7.20 1.04
N ALA A 134 -11.10 6.01 0.65
CA ALA A 134 -10.65 4.77 1.29
C ALA A 134 -9.13 4.56 1.16
N TYR A 135 -8.56 4.80 -0.02
CA TYR A 135 -7.12 4.67 -0.22
C TYR A 135 -6.32 5.76 0.49
N GLN A 136 -6.81 7.00 0.52
CA GLN A 136 -6.18 8.08 1.29
C GLN A 136 -6.19 7.77 2.80
N ARG A 137 -7.32 7.26 3.32
CA ARG A 137 -7.43 6.82 4.72
C ARG A 137 -6.45 5.68 5.02
N PHE A 138 -6.26 4.75 4.09
CA PHE A 138 -5.24 3.71 4.21
C PHE A 138 -3.85 4.32 4.37
N LEU A 139 -3.46 5.22 3.45
CA LEU A 139 -2.13 5.84 3.46
C LEU A 139 -1.89 6.69 4.71
N ALA A 140 -2.93 7.34 5.23
CA ALA A 140 -2.83 8.13 6.46
C ALA A 140 -2.66 7.29 7.73
N SER A 141 -3.27 6.09 7.78
CA SER A 141 -3.36 5.30 9.01
C SER A 141 -2.47 4.05 9.03
N TYR A 142 -2.10 3.51 7.86
CA TYR A 142 -1.47 2.18 7.75
C TYR A 142 -0.28 2.13 6.78
N SER A 143 0.38 3.26 6.54
CA SER A 143 1.53 3.34 5.62
C SER A 143 2.80 2.63 6.11
N SER A 144 2.79 2.06 7.31
CA SER A 144 3.95 1.35 7.89
C SER A 144 4.36 0.08 7.14
N ASN A 145 3.48 -0.50 6.31
CA ASN A 145 3.80 -1.60 5.41
C ASN A 145 4.08 -1.05 4.00
N PRO A 146 5.36 -0.94 3.57
CA PRO A 146 5.71 -0.31 2.30
C PRO A 146 5.11 -1.00 1.08
N SER A 147 5.02 -2.34 1.12
CA SER A 147 4.48 -3.12 -0.01
C SER A 147 3.00 -2.82 -0.23
N MET A 148 2.21 -2.76 0.84
CA MET A 148 0.79 -2.38 0.73
C MET A 148 0.63 -0.90 0.41
N ALA A 149 1.43 -0.02 1.02
CA ALA A 149 1.39 1.41 0.73
C ALA A 149 1.67 1.69 -0.75
N GLY A 150 2.68 1.06 -1.35
CA GLY A 150 2.98 1.17 -2.77
C GLY A 150 1.84 0.69 -3.67
N LEU A 151 1.20 -0.43 -3.30
CA LEU A 151 0.04 -0.94 -4.03
C LEU A 151 -1.16 0.03 -3.97
N VAL A 152 -1.43 0.57 -2.79
CA VAL A 152 -2.52 1.56 -2.59
C VAL A 152 -2.23 2.86 -3.33
N GLN A 153 -1.00 3.37 -3.27
CA GLN A 153 -0.56 4.55 -4.03
C GLN A 153 -0.75 4.34 -5.53
N GLN A 154 -0.43 3.16 -6.04
CA GLN A 154 -0.63 2.81 -7.44
C GLN A 154 -2.11 2.83 -7.82
N ARG A 155 -2.99 2.21 -7.02
CA ARG A 155 -4.45 2.24 -7.25
C ARG A 155 -4.97 3.68 -7.25
N LEU A 156 -4.52 4.47 -6.29
CA LEU A 156 -4.89 5.89 -6.17
C LEU A 156 -4.42 6.70 -7.39
N ALA A 157 -3.19 6.46 -7.87
CA ALA A 157 -2.66 7.12 -9.06
C ALA A 157 -3.52 6.83 -10.30
N TYR A 158 -3.91 5.58 -10.53
CA TYR A 158 -4.78 5.23 -11.65
C TYR A 158 -6.18 5.83 -11.54
N LEU A 159 -6.73 5.92 -10.33
CA LEU A 159 -8.02 6.62 -10.13
C LEU A 159 -7.92 8.11 -10.45
N TYR A 160 -6.83 8.77 -10.08
CA TYR A 160 -6.60 10.16 -10.46
C TYR A 160 -6.45 10.33 -11.97
N LEU A 161 -5.75 9.40 -12.64
CA LEU A 161 -5.67 9.40 -14.12
C LEU A 161 -7.06 9.24 -14.76
N LEU A 162 -7.87 8.35 -14.22
CA LEU A 162 -9.24 8.12 -14.71
C LEU A 162 -10.12 9.37 -14.53
N LYS A 163 -9.92 10.13 -13.44
CA LYS A 163 -10.59 11.42 -13.21
C LYS A 163 -9.99 12.60 -13.99
N GLY A 164 -8.88 12.40 -14.69
CA GLY A 164 -8.16 13.45 -15.39
C GLY A 164 -7.27 14.33 -14.49
N ASP A 165 -7.16 13.99 -13.19
CA ASP A 165 -6.31 14.72 -12.23
C ASP A 165 -4.87 14.21 -12.30
N ARG A 166 -4.15 14.71 -13.30
CA ARG A 166 -2.77 14.29 -13.56
C ARG A 166 -1.80 14.67 -12.47
N ASP A 167 -2.00 15.81 -11.82
CA ASP A 167 -1.09 16.29 -10.77
C ASP A 167 -1.13 15.37 -9.54
N GLN A 168 -2.32 14.94 -9.14
CA GLN A 168 -2.46 13.98 -8.06
C GLN A 168 -1.95 12.58 -8.46
N ALA A 169 -2.12 12.18 -9.71
CA ALA A 169 -1.55 10.93 -10.21
C ALA A 169 -0.02 10.94 -10.14
N VAL A 170 0.62 12.05 -10.58
CA VAL A 170 2.08 12.22 -10.46
C VAL A 170 2.53 12.11 -9.00
N LYS A 171 1.84 12.81 -8.08
CA LYS A 171 2.16 12.74 -6.64
C LYS A 171 2.06 11.31 -6.12
N ALA A 172 1.02 10.58 -6.48
CA ALA A 172 0.82 9.22 -6.02
C ALA A 172 1.90 8.25 -6.56
N PHE A 173 2.26 8.35 -7.86
CA PHE A 173 3.37 7.55 -8.41
C PHE A 173 4.73 7.95 -7.83
N THR A 174 4.98 9.24 -7.62
CA THR A 174 6.21 9.73 -6.97
C THR A 174 6.32 9.20 -5.55
N GLY A 175 5.22 9.17 -4.79
CA GLY A 175 5.18 8.59 -3.45
C GLY A 175 5.63 7.12 -3.40
N ILE A 176 5.37 6.33 -4.47
CA ILE A 176 5.91 4.97 -4.59
C ILE A 176 7.45 4.99 -4.64
N LEU A 177 8.02 5.94 -5.39
CA LEU A 177 9.48 6.05 -5.53
C LEU A 177 10.15 6.57 -4.25
N GLU A 178 9.46 7.42 -3.49
CA GLU A 178 9.96 8.00 -2.25
C GLU A 178 9.83 7.04 -1.05
N THR A 179 8.94 6.05 -1.12
CA THR A 179 8.74 5.09 -0.04
C THR A 179 9.71 3.91 -0.18
N PRO A 180 10.69 3.75 0.72
CA PRO A 180 11.62 2.62 0.67
C PRO A 180 10.90 1.29 0.85
N GLY A 181 11.27 0.29 0.05
CA GLY A 181 10.71 -1.08 0.16
C GLY A 181 9.40 -1.32 -0.58
N THR A 182 8.91 -0.35 -1.36
CA THR A 182 7.78 -0.58 -2.28
C THR A 182 8.20 -1.51 -3.43
N LEU A 183 7.29 -2.41 -3.82
CA LEU A 183 7.59 -3.44 -4.82
C LEU A 183 7.38 -2.99 -6.27
N ASN A 184 6.55 -1.99 -6.51
CA ASN A 184 6.08 -1.55 -7.83
C ASN A 184 6.75 -0.24 -8.31
N ARG A 185 8.03 -0.04 -7.92
CA ARG A 185 8.81 1.16 -8.29
C ARG A 185 9.11 1.22 -9.79
N ASP A 186 9.35 0.08 -10.41
CA ASP A 186 9.55 -0.04 -11.86
C ASP A 186 8.33 0.41 -12.65
N GLN A 187 7.15 -0.02 -12.23
CA GLN A 187 5.89 0.44 -12.83
C GLN A 187 5.67 1.94 -12.61
N ALA A 188 5.97 2.45 -11.42
CA ALA A 188 5.85 3.87 -11.13
C ALA A 188 6.78 4.73 -12.03
N LEU A 189 8.03 4.30 -12.23
CA LEU A 189 8.96 4.95 -13.17
C LEU A 189 8.41 4.96 -14.59
N PHE A 190 7.88 3.83 -15.04
CA PHE A 190 7.32 3.70 -16.38
C PHE A 190 6.11 4.62 -16.60
N GLU A 191 5.17 4.64 -15.65
CA GLU A 191 3.97 5.50 -15.76
C GLU A 191 4.32 7.00 -15.67
N LEU A 192 5.23 7.37 -14.77
CA LEU A 192 5.73 8.75 -14.71
C LEU A 192 6.41 9.16 -16.03
N ALA A 193 7.24 8.30 -16.62
CA ALA A 193 7.85 8.56 -17.92
C ALA A 193 6.80 8.79 -19.03
N ARG A 194 5.77 7.93 -19.09
CA ARG A 194 4.64 8.11 -20.03
C ARG A 194 3.89 9.42 -19.82
N MET A 195 3.72 9.82 -18.57
CA MET A 195 3.07 11.10 -18.23
C MET A 195 3.91 12.29 -18.68
N GLU A 196 5.24 12.25 -18.46
CA GLU A 196 6.17 13.28 -18.97
C GLU A 196 6.17 13.35 -20.51
N GLU A 197 6.18 12.19 -21.16
CA GLU A 197 6.09 12.08 -22.61
C GLU A 197 4.79 12.74 -23.14
N SER A 198 3.65 12.45 -22.51
CA SER A 198 2.36 13.03 -22.88
C SER A 198 2.26 14.54 -22.66
N GLN A 199 3.15 15.11 -21.85
CA GLN A 199 3.26 16.54 -21.58
C GLN A 199 4.34 17.22 -22.44
N SER A 200 4.84 16.53 -23.44
CA SER A 200 5.92 17.04 -24.32
C SER A 200 7.18 17.42 -23.56
N ARG A 201 7.54 16.59 -22.54
CA ARG A 201 8.78 16.71 -21.75
C ARG A 201 9.69 15.49 -22.00
N PRO A 202 10.24 15.38 -23.23
CA PRO A 202 10.97 14.18 -23.65
C PRO A 202 12.23 13.90 -22.84
N GLU A 203 12.95 14.95 -22.38
CA GLU A 203 14.15 14.75 -21.57
C GLU A 203 13.83 14.15 -20.20
N ALA A 204 12.77 14.59 -19.55
CA ALA A 204 12.31 14.05 -18.27
C ALA A 204 11.83 12.60 -18.43
N ALA A 205 11.05 12.33 -19.49
CA ALA A 205 10.61 10.98 -19.81
C ALA A 205 11.79 10.03 -20.07
N LEU A 206 12.75 10.48 -20.88
CA LEU A 206 13.98 9.73 -21.20
C LEU A 206 14.76 9.35 -19.93
N ALA A 207 14.95 10.30 -19.02
CA ALA A 207 15.66 10.05 -17.76
C ALA A 207 14.99 8.96 -16.92
N ARG A 208 13.66 8.97 -16.82
CA ARG A 208 12.91 7.94 -16.07
C ARG A 208 12.94 6.58 -16.75
N TYR A 209 12.81 6.51 -18.08
CA TYR A 209 12.97 5.25 -18.81
C TYR A 209 14.37 4.65 -18.65
N GLN A 210 15.42 5.48 -18.72
CA GLN A 210 16.80 5.04 -18.51
C GLN A 210 17.02 4.55 -17.07
N GLU A 211 16.47 5.24 -16.08
CA GLU A 211 16.49 4.81 -14.67
C GLU A 211 15.82 3.44 -14.51
N LEU A 212 14.64 3.24 -15.11
CA LEU A 212 13.93 1.96 -15.10
C LEU A 212 14.79 0.85 -15.69
N ILE A 213 15.32 1.05 -16.90
CA ILE A 213 16.14 0.05 -17.61
C ILE A 213 17.38 -0.33 -16.80
N LYS A 214 18.03 0.67 -16.19
CA LYS A 214 19.26 0.47 -15.40
C LYS A 214 18.97 -0.23 -14.08
N THR A 215 17.93 0.19 -13.37
CA THR A 215 17.66 -0.25 -11.99
C THR A 215 16.86 -1.54 -11.95
N TYR A 216 15.99 -1.75 -12.94
CA TYR A 216 15.08 -2.90 -13.02
C TYR A 216 15.16 -3.63 -14.37
N PRO A 217 16.33 -4.20 -14.73
CA PRO A 217 16.55 -4.79 -16.06
C PRO A 217 15.61 -5.96 -16.38
N ASN A 218 15.09 -6.63 -15.36
CA ASN A 218 14.16 -7.77 -15.49
C ASN A 218 12.68 -7.37 -15.35
N SER A 219 12.38 -6.07 -15.30
CA SER A 219 11.00 -5.60 -15.24
C SER A 219 10.26 -5.88 -16.56
N PRO A 220 8.96 -6.23 -16.51
CA PRO A 220 8.14 -6.39 -17.71
C PRO A 220 8.06 -5.11 -18.56
N PHE A 221 8.32 -3.94 -17.97
CA PHE A 221 8.28 -2.64 -18.63
C PHE A 221 9.59 -2.27 -19.37
N THR A 222 10.69 -3.00 -19.11
CA THR A 222 12.04 -2.67 -19.63
C THR A 222 12.09 -2.71 -21.16
N SER A 223 11.42 -3.67 -21.79
CA SER A 223 11.40 -3.77 -23.26
C SER A 223 10.72 -2.57 -23.92
N GLU A 224 9.56 -2.16 -23.41
CA GLU A 224 8.85 -0.99 -23.93
C GLU A 224 9.62 0.30 -23.65
N ALA A 225 10.16 0.46 -22.44
CA ALA A 225 11.00 1.60 -22.07
C ALA A 225 12.21 1.74 -23.03
N THR A 226 12.87 0.64 -23.39
CA THR A 226 13.99 0.63 -24.34
C THR A 226 13.58 1.11 -25.74
N ILE A 227 12.40 0.64 -26.20
CA ILE A 227 11.87 1.08 -27.51
C ILE A 227 11.59 2.59 -27.48
N ARG A 228 10.91 3.08 -26.43
CA ARG A 228 10.58 4.51 -26.29
C ARG A 228 11.82 5.40 -26.21
N THR A 229 12.83 4.95 -25.45
CA THR A 229 14.14 5.63 -25.38
C THR A 229 14.76 5.79 -26.77
N LYS A 230 14.83 4.72 -27.57
CA LYS A 230 15.38 4.77 -28.94
C LYS A 230 14.59 5.71 -29.86
N ILE A 231 13.26 5.71 -29.77
CA ILE A 231 12.41 6.60 -30.56
C ILE A 231 12.71 8.07 -30.20
N MET A 232 12.81 8.39 -28.90
CA MET A 232 13.10 9.76 -28.45
C MET A 232 14.49 10.22 -28.88
N ASP A 233 15.51 9.33 -28.84
CA ASP A 233 16.85 9.64 -29.31
C ASP A 233 16.87 9.95 -30.81
N VAL A 234 16.13 9.21 -31.64
CA VAL A 234 16.00 9.47 -33.06
C VAL A 234 15.29 10.82 -33.34
N MET A 235 14.20 11.11 -32.63
CA MET A 235 13.49 12.39 -32.76
C MET A 235 14.40 13.57 -32.40
N LYS A 236 15.18 13.45 -31.32
CA LYS A 236 16.13 14.48 -30.92
C LYS A 236 17.22 14.72 -31.96
N LEU A 237 17.69 13.66 -32.66
CA LEU A 237 18.66 13.78 -33.74
C LEU A 237 18.06 14.49 -34.95
N GLN A 238 16.77 14.28 -35.27
CA GLN A 238 16.08 14.95 -36.37
C GLN A 238 15.87 16.44 -36.09
N ASP A 239 15.50 16.79 -34.85
CA ASP A 239 15.32 18.19 -34.44
C ASP A 239 16.66 18.97 -34.40
N SER A 240 17.76 18.26 -34.15
CA SER A 240 19.11 18.85 -34.09
C SER A 240 19.81 18.95 -35.45
N THR A 241 19.28 18.34 -36.53
CA THR A 241 19.76 18.52 -37.86
C THR A 241 19.17 19.82 -38.44
N PRO A 242 19.99 20.87 -38.66
CA PRO A 242 19.46 22.09 -39.34
C PRO A 242 18.90 21.66 -40.70
N THR A 243 17.63 21.98 -40.95
CA THR A 243 17.04 21.85 -42.26
C THR A 243 17.97 22.54 -43.25
N SER A 244 18.74 21.74 -43.96
CA SER A 244 19.53 22.24 -45.11
C SER A 244 18.50 22.86 -46.05
N THR A 245 18.43 24.16 -46.05
CA THR A 245 17.68 24.96 -47.00
C THR A 245 17.97 24.39 -48.37
N SER A 246 16.99 23.69 -48.94
CA SER A 246 17.01 23.31 -50.33
C SER A 246 17.13 24.59 -51.16
N THR A 247 18.37 24.94 -51.47
CA THR A 247 18.67 25.93 -52.46
C THR A 247 18.12 25.40 -53.78
N ALA A 248 16.99 25.93 -54.19
CA ALA A 248 16.46 25.70 -55.51
C ALA A 248 17.52 26.15 -56.54
N PRO A 249 17.87 25.34 -57.55
CA PRO A 249 18.73 25.84 -58.65
C PRO A 249 17.97 26.87 -59.49
N THR A 250 18.43 28.09 -59.36
CA THR A 250 18.02 29.19 -60.19
C THR A 250 18.55 28.98 -61.63
N GLY A 251 17.67 28.97 -62.59
CA GLY A 251 17.97 29.45 -63.93
C GLY A 251 18.31 28.44 -65.04
N ALA A 252 17.34 28.11 -65.82
CA ALA A 252 17.57 27.87 -67.24
C ALA A 252 16.42 28.53 -68.06
N PRO A 253 16.72 29.13 -69.26
CA PRO A 253 15.85 30.14 -69.90
C PRO A 253 14.73 29.52 -70.70
N VAL A 254 13.65 30.28 -70.72
CA VAL A 254 12.44 30.07 -71.49
C VAL A 254 12.75 30.03 -73.02
N GLN A 255 12.46 28.93 -73.68
CA GLN A 255 12.22 28.92 -75.14
C GLN A 255 10.71 28.92 -75.45
N LYS A 256 10.30 30.00 -76.08
CA LYS A 256 9.00 30.15 -76.76
C LYS A 256 8.99 29.36 -78.07
N THR A 257 7.95 28.58 -78.31
CA THR A 257 7.45 28.25 -79.66
C THR A 257 5.98 27.85 -79.57
N PRO A 258 5.24 27.88 -80.67
CA PRO A 258 4.05 28.73 -80.77
C PRO A 258 2.76 27.88 -80.82
N SER A 259 1.68 28.59 -80.66
CA SER A 259 0.29 28.21 -80.78
C SER A 259 -0.12 27.60 -82.16
N ALA A 260 -1.00 26.61 -82.11
CA ALA A 260 -1.95 26.30 -83.18
C ALA A 260 -3.22 25.63 -82.60
N PRO A 261 -4.36 25.68 -83.28
CA PRO A 261 -5.63 26.11 -82.76
C PRO A 261 -6.65 24.96 -82.57
N PRO A 262 -7.91 25.22 -82.16
CA PRO A 262 -8.83 24.29 -81.63
C PRO A 262 -9.65 23.50 -82.64
N SER A 263 -10.04 22.29 -82.33
CA SER A 263 -11.16 21.65 -83.00
C SER A 263 -12.17 21.07 -82.03
N SER A 264 -13.31 21.63 -82.17
CA SER A 264 -14.64 21.24 -81.71
C SER A 264 -15.03 19.78 -81.99
N THR A 265 -15.91 19.30 -81.18
CA THR A 265 -17.20 18.63 -81.42
C THR A 265 -17.42 17.62 -80.33
N ASP A 266 -18.35 17.85 -79.44
CA ASP A 266 -19.81 17.69 -79.49
C ASP A 266 -20.28 16.22 -79.34
N LYS A 267 -21.28 16.12 -78.50
CA LYS A 267 -22.37 15.12 -78.36
C LYS A 267 -22.24 14.11 -77.24
N LYS A 268 -23.05 14.38 -76.19
CA LYS A 268 -24.44 13.95 -75.97
C LYS A 268 -24.60 12.49 -75.46
N ASN A 269 -25.04 12.48 -74.25
CA ASN A 269 -26.08 11.74 -73.58
C ASN A 269 -26.75 10.52 -74.28
N PRO A 270 -27.41 9.57 -73.63
CA PRO A 270 -28.22 9.75 -72.43
C PRO A 270 -27.75 8.99 -71.17
#